data_86b23519056b4c442c48058f6c9551be
#
_entry.id   86b23519056b4c442c48058f6c9551be
#
_cell.length_a   1.000
_cell.length_b   1.000
_cell.length_c   1.000
_cell.angle_alpha   90.00
_cell.angle_beta   90.00
_cell.angle_gamma   90.00
#
_symmetry.space_group_name_H-M   'P 1'
#
loop_
_entity.id
_entity.type
_entity.pdbx_description
1 polymer ?
#
loop_
_entity_poly.entity_id
_entity_poly.type
_entity_poly.pdbx_seq_one_letter_code
_entity_poly.pdbx_strand_id
1 'polypeptide(L)' 'MTREEMLTEVIRTRGFEDKWTIWFAELMENETISDNALQNAMVAAITMPFDDQDEDE' A
#
# COMPACT_ATOMS: atom_id res chain seq x y z
N MET A 1 -3.37 -9.18 11.94
CA MET A 1 -2.22 -8.75 11.14
C MET A 1 -1.72 -7.43 11.65
N THR A 2 -0.43 -7.33 11.91
CA THR A 2 0.13 -6.08 12.39
C THR A 2 0.30 -5.10 11.22
N ARG A 3 0.51 -3.82 11.57
CA ARG A 3 0.72 -2.82 10.54
C ARG A 3 1.96 -3.12 9.72
N GLU A 4 3.01 -3.60 10.37
CA GLU A 4 4.22 -3.96 9.66
C GLU A 4 3.98 -5.10 8.70
N GLU A 5 3.17 -6.06 9.08
CA GLU A 5 2.85 -7.16 8.19
C GLU A 5 2.03 -6.69 7.00
N MET A 6 1.15 -5.74 7.22
CA MET A 6 0.38 -5.18 6.12
C MET A 6 1.29 -4.50 5.10
N LEU A 7 2.24 -3.71 5.59
CA LEU A 7 3.17 -3.06 4.68
C LEU A 7 4.03 -4.08 3.94
N THR A 8 4.46 -5.12 4.65
CA THR A 8 5.23 -6.18 4.02
C THR A 8 4.45 -6.82 2.87
N GLU A 9 3.15 -7.06 3.08
CA GLU A 9 2.34 -7.64 2.03
C GLU A 9 2.25 -6.72 0.81
N VAL A 10 2.10 -5.44 1.03
CA VAL A 10 2.04 -4.49 -0.08
C VAL A 10 3.36 -4.50 -0.83
N ILE A 11 4.47 -4.48 -0.09
CA ILE A 11 5.79 -4.48 -0.72
C ILE A 11 6.01 -5.77 -1.51
N ARG A 12 5.61 -6.90 -0.94
CA ARG A 12 5.79 -8.17 -1.63
C ARG A 12 4.99 -8.23 -2.93
N THR A 13 3.84 -7.60 -2.93
CA THR A 13 2.98 -7.63 -4.10
C THR A 13 3.41 -6.63 -5.15
N ARG A 14 3.86 -5.45 -4.73
CA ARG A 14 4.07 -4.35 -5.66
C ARG A 14 5.50 -3.83 -5.69
N GLY A 15 6.27 -4.04 -4.64
CA GLY A 15 7.63 -3.52 -4.60
C GLY A 15 7.70 -2.17 -3.88
N PHE A 16 8.93 -1.80 -3.51
CA PHE A 16 9.15 -0.58 -2.73
C PHE A 16 8.81 0.69 -3.50
N GLU A 17 9.05 0.68 -4.80
CA GLU A 17 8.97 1.91 -5.59
C GLU A 17 7.59 2.15 -6.17
N ASP A 18 6.67 1.22 -5.95
CA ASP A 18 5.33 1.38 -6.47
C ASP A 18 4.62 2.51 -5.73
N LYS A 19 3.87 3.32 -6.46
CA LYS A 19 3.21 4.46 -5.84
C LYS A 19 2.19 4.04 -4.79
N TRP A 20 1.57 2.89 -4.97
CA TRP A 20 0.60 2.42 -3.99
C TRP A 20 1.30 1.97 -2.71
N THR A 21 2.51 1.44 -2.83
CA THR A 21 3.31 1.12 -1.65
C THR A 21 3.66 2.38 -0.87
N ILE A 22 4.07 3.41 -1.59
CA ILE A 22 4.40 4.68 -0.93
C ILE A 22 3.16 5.28 -0.27
N TRP A 23 2.04 5.23 -0.97
CA TRP A 23 0.78 5.73 -0.43
C TRP A 23 0.41 4.99 0.86
N PHE A 24 0.54 3.66 0.86
CA PHE A 24 0.20 2.88 2.03
C PHE A 24 1.15 3.19 3.19
N ALA A 25 2.43 3.36 2.89
CA ALA A 25 3.41 3.69 3.92
C ALA A 25 3.07 5.03 4.58
N GLU A 26 2.63 5.99 3.77
CA GLU A 26 2.23 7.28 4.33
C GLU A 26 1.01 7.16 5.22
N LEU A 27 0.07 6.30 4.83
CA LEU A 27 -1.08 6.06 5.70
C LEU A 27 -0.66 5.48 7.03
N MET A 28 0.35 4.62 7.03
CA MET A 28 0.82 4.00 8.27
C MET A 28 1.43 5.02 9.22
N GLU A 29 1.93 6.13 8.69
CA GLU A 29 2.48 7.16 9.55
C GLU A 29 1.41 7.96 10.27
N ASN A 30 0.18 7.85 9.81
CA ASN A 30 -0.93 8.55 10.43
C ASN A 30 -1.47 7.71 11.57
N GLU A 31 -1.13 8.09 12.79
CA GLU A 31 -1.50 7.29 13.95
C GLU A 31 -2.98 7.31 14.25
N THR A 32 -3.72 8.21 13.63
CA THR A 32 -5.15 8.28 13.87
C THR A 32 -5.95 7.29 13.03
N ILE A 33 -5.33 6.69 12.03
CA ILE A 33 -6.05 5.74 11.19
C ILE A 33 -6.21 4.42 11.95
N SER A 34 -7.42 3.86 11.90
CA SER A 34 -7.70 2.61 12.60
C SER A 34 -7.09 1.43 11.87
N ASP A 35 -6.89 0.33 12.59
CA ASP A 35 -6.36 -0.88 11.98
C ASP A 35 -7.30 -1.40 10.90
N ASN A 36 -8.59 -1.27 11.13
CA ASN A 36 -9.58 -1.74 10.17
C ASN A 36 -9.49 -0.95 8.88
N ALA A 37 -9.39 0.37 8.99
CA ALA A 37 -9.25 1.21 7.81
C ALA A 37 -7.93 0.93 7.09
N LEU A 38 -6.88 0.68 7.86
CA LEU A 38 -5.58 0.39 7.27
C LEU A 38 -5.61 -0.94 6.52
N GLN A 39 -6.30 -1.93 7.09
CA GLN A 39 -6.43 -3.22 6.41
C GLN A 39 -7.18 -3.07 5.10
N ASN A 40 -8.24 -2.26 5.08
CA ASN A 40 -8.95 -1.99 3.84
C ASN A 40 -8.04 -1.32 2.83
N ALA A 41 -7.20 -0.40 3.29
CA ALA A 41 -6.25 0.26 2.40
C ALA A 41 -5.25 -0.73 1.83
N MET A 42 -4.81 -1.68 2.66
CA MET A 42 -3.89 -2.71 2.18
C MET A 42 -4.52 -3.52 1.05
N VAL A 43 -5.76 -3.97 1.27
CA VAL A 43 -6.44 -4.74 0.23
C VAL A 43 -6.58 -3.92 -1.04
N ALA A 44 -6.94 -2.65 -0.90
CA ALA A 44 -7.07 -1.79 -2.07
C ALA A 44 -5.73 -1.67 -2.80
N ALA A 45 -4.66 -1.47 -2.03
CA ALA A 45 -3.35 -1.28 -2.65
C ALA A 45 -2.92 -2.53 -3.44
N ILE A 46 -3.10 -3.72 -2.85
CA ILE A 46 -2.62 -4.91 -3.51
C ILE A 46 -3.50 -5.35 -4.68
N THR A 47 -4.71 -4.79 -4.77
CA THR A 47 -5.60 -5.14 -5.89
C THR A 47 -5.57 -4.12 -7.00
N MET A 48 -4.92 -2.98 -6.79
CA MET A 48 -4.85 -1.97 -7.84
C MET A 48 -3.96 -2.43 -8.98
N PRO A 49 -4.28 -2.03 -10.21
CA PRO A 49 -3.43 -2.39 -11.33
C PRO A 49 -2.07 -1.73 -11.21
N PHE A 50 -1.07 -2.34 -11.81
CA PHE A 50 0.27 -1.79 -11.80
C PHE A 50 0.35 -0.63 -12.79
N ASP A 51 1.19 0.33 -12.44
CA ASP A 51 1.29 1.55 -13.19
C ASP A 51 2.53 1.62 -14.00
N ASP A 52 3.04 0.50 -14.38
CA ASP A 52 4.38 0.48 -14.94
C ASP A 52 4.40 0.93 -16.38
N GLN A 53 3.28 1.15 -16.98
CA GLN A 53 3.32 1.54 -18.36
C GLN A 53 2.86 2.93 -18.61
N ASP A 54 2.55 3.59 -17.94
CA ASP A 54 2.09 4.84 -18.16
C ASP A 54 2.91 5.77 -18.57
N GLU A 55 3.20 5.76 -18.78
CA GLU A 55 3.75 6.55 -19.09
C GLU A 55 3.92 7.04 -20.04
N ASP A 56 3.76 6.94 -20.46
CA ASP A 56 3.96 7.44 -21.38
C ASP A 56 3.59 8.19 -21.94
N GLU A 57 3.27 8.33 -21.69
CA GLU A 57 3.01 9.11 -22.27
C GLU A 57 3.21 9.70 -22.69
#